data_1ea7291df68106fe781d57196179baee
#
_entry.id   1ea7291df68106fe781d57196179baee
#
_cell.length_a   1.000
_cell.length_b   1.000
_cell.length_c   1.000
_cell.angle_alpha   90.00
_cell.angle_beta   90.00
_cell.angle_gamma   90.00
#
_symmetry.space_group_name_H-M   'P 1'
#
loop_
_entity.id
_entity.type
_entity.pdbx_description
1 polymer ?
#
loop_
_entity_poly.entity_id
_entity_poly.type
_entity_poly.pdbx_seq_one_letter_code
_entity_poly.pdbx_strand_id
1 'polypeptide(L)'
;MRKRFRAKGVLIDGQQLRRVYEEHGAALVLYARQWCVHPDDALQDALIDLVHETVEPRDPVAWLFKTVRCKAMNKSRSEHRRSKYQRLAAEHREPWFTSESDSIVDASEMQFLLSELPALDREIVVARIWGDMSFEQIAELVERSISFVYRRYQSALIVLEKKMNGHVREPS
;
A
#
# COMPACT_ATOMS: atom_id res chain seq x y z
N MET A 1 -13.08 -18.33 -44.58
CA MET A 1 -13.81 -18.35 -43.29
C MET A 1 -12.91 -17.79 -42.20
N ARG A 2 -12.94 -16.44 -41.95
CA ARG A 2 -12.08 -15.76 -41.00
C ARG A 2 -12.72 -15.92 -39.61
N LYS A 3 -12.12 -16.71 -38.70
CA LYS A 3 -12.46 -16.72 -37.28
C LYS A 3 -12.17 -15.34 -36.71
N ARG A 4 -13.21 -14.55 -36.45
CA ARG A 4 -13.13 -13.35 -35.61
C ARG A 4 -12.73 -13.81 -34.23
N PHE A 5 -11.47 -13.57 -33.84
CA PHE A 5 -11.07 -13.53 -32.43
C PHE A 5 -11.88 -12.39 -31.80
N ARG A 6 -12.95 -12.72 -31.08
CA ARG A 6 -13.55 -11.80 -30.12
C ARG A 6 -12.47 -11.51 -29.09
N ALA A 7 -11.90 -10.32 -29.12
CA ALA A 7 -11.14 -9.84 -28.00
C ALA A 7 -12.01 -9.99 -26.75
N LYS A 8 -11.54 -10.76 -25.76
CA LYS A 8 -12.15 -10.80 -24.43
C LYS A 8 -12.24 -9.34 -23.98
N GLY A 9 -13.44 -8.84 -23.73
CA GLY A 9 -13.65 -7.44 -23.39
C GLY A 9 -12.77 -7.06 -22.22
N VAL A 10 -11.95 -6.05 -22.41
CA VAL A 10 -11.26 -5.38 -21.32
C VAL A 10 -12.38 -4.75 -20.48
N LEU A 11 -12.58 -5.23 -19.24
CA LEU A 11 -13.67 -4.82 -18.36
C LEU A 11 -13.43 -3.40 -17.82
N ILE A 12 -12.17 -3.01 -17.67
CA ILE A 12 -11.76 -1.66 -17.32
C ILE A 12 -11.08 -1.04 -18.55
N ASP A 13 -11.63 0.06 -19.05
CA ASP A 13 -11.03 0.76 -20.16
C ASP A 13 -9.79 1.56 -19.72
N GLY A 14 -8.96 1.96 -20.70
CA GLY A 14 -7.73 2.69 -20.43
C GLY A 14 -7.93 4.02 -19.71
N GLN A 15 -9.09 4.66 -19.88
CA GLN A 15 -9.41 5.93 -19.20
C GLN A 15 -9.77 5.70 -17.74
N GLN A 16 -10.54 4.64 -17.46
CA GLN A 16 -10.87 4.24 -16.09
C GLN A 16 -9.60 3.82 -15.33
N LEU A 17 -8.74 3.00 -15.94
CA LEU A 17 -7.47 2.59 -15.35
C LEU A 17 -6.59 3.80 -15.03
N ARG A 18 -6.48 4.74 -15.98
CA ARG A 18 -5.71 5.97 -15.80
C ARG A 18 -6.26 6.80 -14.64
N ARG A 19 -7.57 6.99 -14.55
CA ARG A 19 -8.20 7.73 -13.47
C ARG A 19 -7.89 7.09 -12.11
N VAL A 20 -8.08 5.79 -11.98
CA VAL A 20 -7.79 5.06 -10.74
C VAL A 20 -6.30 5.21 -10.35
N TYR A 21 -5.39 5.15 -11.33
CA TYR A 21 -3.98 5.36 -11.07
C TYR A 21 -3.67 6.81 -10.63
N GLU A 22 -4.23 7.81 -11.31
CA GLU A 22 -4.02 9.23 -10.99
C GLU A 22 -4.59 9.60 -9.61
N GLU A 23 -5.76 9.04 -9.23
CA GLU A 23 -6.42 9.33 -7.96
C GLU A 23 -5.84 8.53 -6.77
N HIS A 24 -5.45 7.28 -6.98
CA HIS A 24 -5.11 6.36 -5.88
C HIS A 24 -3.69 5.79 -5.95
N GLY A 25 -2.95 6.00 -7.04
CA GLY A 25 -1.63 5.39 -7.25
C GLY A 25 -0.63 5.70 -6.15
N ALA A 26 -0.53 6.97 -5.74
CA ALA A 26 0.36 7.37 -4.65
C ALA A 26 0.01 6.71 -3.31
N ALA A 27 -1.29 6.60 -2.99
CA ALA A 27 -1.77 5.91 -1.79
C ALA A 27 -1.45 4.40 -1.83
N LEU A 28 -1.62 3.76 -2.98
CA LEU A 28 -1.32 2.35 -3.19
C LEU A 28 0.18 2.05 -3.09
N VAL A 29 1.04 2.93 -3.61
CA VAL A 29 2.50 2.84 -3.46
C VAL A 29 2.88 3.00 -1.99
N LEU A 30 2.37 4.02 -1.29
CA LEU A 30 2.61 4.22 0.13
C LEU A 30 2.15 2.99 0.95
N TYR A 31 1.00 2.43 0.59
CA TYR A 31 0.47 1.23 1.22
C TYR A 31 1.38 0.01 0.99
N ALA A 32 1.87 -0.21 -0.24
CA ALA A 32 2.76 -1.33 -0.59
C ALA A 32 4.13 -1.26 0.10
N ARG A 33 4.66 -0.05 0.33
CA ARG A 33 5.94 0.19 1.03
C ARG A 33 6.03 -0.46 2.41
N GLN A 34 4.89 -0.79 3.02
CA GLN A 34 4.85 -1.46 4.32
C GLN A 34 5.41 -2.88 4.28
N TRP A 35 5.48 -3.51 3.12
CA TRP A 35 5.88 -4.92 2.99
C TRP A 35 7.05 -5.17 2.05
N CYS A 36 7.28 -4.34 1.03
CA CYS A 36 8.33 -4.59 0.04
C CYS A 36 9.15 -3.34 -0.30
N VAL A 37 10.37 -3.57 -0.76
CA VAL A 37 11.32 -2.51 -1.15
C VAL A 37 10.94 -1.86 -2.48
N HIS A 38 10.27 -2.62 -3.38
CA HIS A 38 9.84 -2.15 -4.69
C HIS A 38 8.30 -2.05 -4.77
N PRO A 39 7.70 -1.02 -4.13
CA PRO A 39 6.24 -0.89 -4.06
C PRO A 39 5.59 -0.60 -5.40
N ASP A 40 6.29 0.13 -6.29
CA ASP A 40 5.81 0.45 -7.64
C ASP A 40 5.60 -0.81 -8.48
N ASP A 41 6.50 -1.78 -8.36
CA ASP A 41 6.35 -3.08 -9.03
C ASP A 41 5.12 -3.85 -8.52
N ALA A 42 4.83 -3.75 -7.22
CA ALA A 42 3.64 -4.39 -6.66
C ALA A 42 2.35 -3.74 -7.16
N LEU A 43 2.35 -2.41 -7.30
CA LEU A 43 1.24 -1.68 -7.91
C LEU A 43 1.08 -2.02 -9.40
N GLN A 44 2.18 -2.03 -10.16
CA GLN A 44 2.15 -2.38 -11.58
C GLN A 44 1.58 -3.77 -11.80
N ASP A 45 2.04 -4.78 -11.04
CA ASP A 45 1.53 -6.14 -11.10
C ASP A 45 0.03 -6.21 -10.78
N ALA A 46 -0.45 -5.41 -9.81
CA ALA A 46 -1.86 -5.35 -9.44
C ALA A 46 -2.72 -4.68 -10.54
N LEU A 47 -2.21 -3.63 -11.19
CA LEU A 47 -2.90 -2.99 -12.31
C LEU A 47 -2.99 -3.93 -13.54
N ILE A 48 -1.94 -4.70 -13.79
CA ILE A 48 -1.95 -5.74 -14.84
C ILE A 48 -3.00 -6.79 -14.53
N ASP A 49 -3.08 -7.29 -13.29
CA ASP A 49 -4.09 -8.24 -12.89
C ASP A 49 -5.50 -7.65 -13.07
N LEU A 50 -5.72 -6.39 -12.70
CA LEU A 50 -7.01 -5.71 -12.85
C LEU A 50 -7.47 -5.66 -14.32
N VAL A 51 -6.56 -5.40 -15.25
CA VAL A 51 -6.84 -5.40 -16.71
C VAL A 51 -7.20 -6.81 -17.21
N HIS A 52 -6.64 -7.85 -16.59
CA HIS A 52 -6.89 -9.24 -16.98
C HIS A 52 -8.06 -9.89 -16.24
N GLU A 53 -8.69 -9.17 -15.29
CA GLU A 53 -9.87 -9.71 -14.62
C GLU A 53 -10.98 -10.02 -15.61
N THR A 54 -11.72 -11.10 -15.34
CA THR A 54 -12.85 -11.56 -16.18
C THR A 54 -14.18 -11.03 -15.68
N VAL A 55 -14.22 -10.53 -14.45
CA VAL A 55 -15.40 -9.94 -13.81
C VAL A 55 -14.98 -8.60 -13.21
N GLU A 56 -15.68 -7.54 -13.58
CA GLU A 56 -15.41 -6.20 -13.04
C GLU A 56 -15.62 -6.19 -11.53
N PRO A 57 -14.58 -5.80 -10.73
CA PRO A 57 -14.75 -5.65 -9.30
C PRO A 57 -15.81 -4.59 -8.99
N ARG A 58 -16.69 -4.87 -8.02
CA ARG A 58 -17.66 -3.87 -7.55
C ARG A 58 -17.00 -2.57 -7.09
N ASP A 59 -15.83 -2.71 -6.51
CA ASP A 59 -15.00 -1.62 -6.01
C ASP A 59 -13.55 -1.86 -6.46
N PRO A 60 -13.14 -1.25 -7.57
CA PRO A 60 -11.79 -1.41 -8.11
C PRO A 60 -10.70 -0.93 -7.14
N VAL A 61 -10.99 0.09 -6.34
CA VAL A 61 -10.01 0.66 -5.38
C VAL A 61 -9.78 -0.32 -4.23
N ALA A 62 -10.82 -0.81 -3.58
CA ALA A 62 -10.69 -1.81 -2.52
C ALA A 62 -10.06 -3.11 -3.04
N TRP A 63 -10.40 -3.51 -4.26
CA TRP A 63 -9.79 -4.66 -4.94
C TRP A 63 -8.28 -4.45 -5.15
N LEU A 64 -7.87 -3.25 -5.59
CA LEU A 64 -6.46 -2.90 -5.77
C LEU A 64 -5.70 -2.91 -4.44
N PHE A 65 -6.24 -2.33 -3.37
CA PHE A 65 -5.59 -2.39 -2.05
C PHE A 65 -5.34 -3.84 -1.63
N LYS A 66 -6.34 -4.72 -1.78
CA LYS A 66 -6.20 -6.15 -1.47
C LYS A 66 -5.15 -6.83 -2.35
N THR A 67 -5.16 -6.56 -3.64
CA THR A 67 -4.23 -7.18 -4.60
C THR A 67 -2.81 -6.68 -4.40
N VAL A 68 -2.61 -5.37 -4.25
CA VAL A 68 -1.30 -4.75 -3.95
C VAL A 68 -0.72 -5.32 -2.66
N ARG A 69 -1.53 -5.45 -1.61
CA ARG A 69 -1.11 -6.11 -0.36
C ARG A 69 -0.56 -7.51 -0.60
N CYS A 70 -1.30 -8.33 -1.33
CA CYS A 70 -0.87 -9.69 -1.69
C CYS A 70 0.43 -9.70 -2.51
N LYS A 71 0.54 -8.84 -3.52
CA LYS A 71 1.74 -8.73 -4.36
C LYS A 71 2.96 -8.28 -3.54
N ALA A 72 2.81 -7.23 -2.72
CA ALA A 72 3.88 -6.71 -1.87
C ALA A 72 4.37 -7.74 -0.86
N MET A 73 3.47 -8.44 -0.16
CA MET A 73 3.82 -9.51 0.76
C MET A 73 4.52 -10.69 0.07
N ASN A 74 4.12 -11.05 -1.15
CA ASN A 74 4.76 -12.11 -1.92
C ASN A 74 6.17 -11.69 -2.39
N LYS A 75 6.35 -10.44 -2.82
CA LYS A 75 7.67 -9.88 -3.16
C LYS A 75 8.60 -9.93 -1.94
N SER A 76 8.15 -9.44 -0.79
CA SER A 76 8.91 -9.50 0.47
C SER A 76 9.34 -10.93 0.84
N ARG A 77 8.44 -11.90 0.73
CA ARG A 77 8.79 -13.32 0.98
C ARG A 77 9.81 -13.86 -0.02
N SER A 78 9.75 -13.43 -1.27
CA SER A 78 10.70 -13.81 -2.33
C SER A 78 12.07 -13.18 -2.07
N GLU A 79 12.12 -11.91 -1.72
CA GLU A 79 13.33 -11.16 -1.37
C GLU A 79 14.00 -11.76 -0.12
N HIS A 80 13.21 -12.08 0.90
CA HIS A 80 13.72 -12.72 2.10
C HIS A 80 14.32 -14.11 1.81
N ARG A 81 13.72 -14.88 0.92
CA ARG A 81 14.30 -16.15 0.47
C ARG A 81 15.61 -15.95 -0.29
N ARG A 82 15.65 -14.96 -1.23
CA ARG A 82 16.87 -14.62 -1.98
C ARG A 82 17.97 -14.13 -1.04
N SER A 83 17.66 -13.24 -0.10
CA SER A 83 18.64 -12.71 0.86
C SER A 83 19.14 -13.78 1.82
N LYS A 84 18.34 -14.79 2.17
CA LYS A 84 18.81 -15.95 2.96
C LYS A 84 19.87 -16.76 2.21
N TYR A 85 19.77 -16.87 0.88
CA TYR A 85 20.82 -17.51 0.06
C TYR A 85 22.02 -16.58 -0.18
N GLN A 86 21.82 -15.24 -0.18
CA GLN A 86 22.88 -14.26 -0.35
C GLN A 86 23.54 -13.83 0.97
N ARG A 87 22.89 -14.02 2.12
CA ARG A 87 23.45 -13.72 3.47
C ARG A 87 24.60 -14.60 3.92
N LEU A 88 24.99 -15.58 3.13
CA LEU A 88 26.32 -16.18 3.25
C LEU A 88 27.43 -15.26 2.75
N ALA A 89 27.13 -14.07 2.19
CA ALA A 89 28.09 -13.19 1.55
C ALA A 89 28.08 -11.71 1.96
N ALA A 90 27.07 -11.13 2.62
CA ALA A 90 27.16 -9.73 3.11
C ALA A 90 26.01 -9.32 4.04
N GLU A 91 26.36 -8.78 5.20
CA GLU A 91 25.51 -8.01 6.09
C GLU A 91 25.33 -6.59 5.51
N HIS A 92 24.15 -6.28 5.01
CA HIS A 92 23.69 -4.87 4.91
C HIS A 92 22.17 -4.84 5.04
N ARG A 93 21.69 -4.31 6.18
CA ARG A 93 20.32 -3.84 6.33
C ARG A 93 20.24 -2.48 5.66
N GLU A 94 19.63 -2.42 4.49
CA GLU A 94 19.21 -1.13 3.95
C GLU A 94 18.05 -0.57 4.79
N PRO A 95 18.06 0.76 5.05
CA PRO A 95 16.96 1.42 5.75
C PRO A 95 15.65 1.24 4.97
N TRP A 96 14.57 1.04 5.69
CA TRP A 96 13.24 0.76 5.15
C TRP A 96 12.67 1.88 4.27
N PHE A 97 13.32 3.05 4.29
CA PHE A 97 13.00 4.21 3.46
C PHE A 97 14.24 4.79 2.81
N THR A 98 14.43 4.52 1.54
CA THR A 98 15.20 5.38 0.64
C THR A 98 14.21 5.99 -0.33
N SER A 99 13.81 7.23 -0.09
CA SER A 99 13.04 8.02 -1.04
C SER A 99 14.00 8.87 -1.84
N GLU A 100 14.26 8.50 -3.08
CA GLU A 100 14.63 9.48 -4.10
C GLU A 100 13.33 10.09 -4.64
N SER A 101 12.82 11.08 -3.95
CA SER A 101 11.84 12.01 -4.50
C SER A 101 12.03 13.33 -3.78
N ASP A 102 12.63 14.27 -4.50
CA ASP A 102 12.67 15.69 -4.16
C ASP A 102 11.25 16.23 -4.06
N SER A 103 10.66 16.13 -2.89
CA SER A 103 9.66 17.09 -2.45
C SER A 103 9.28 16.87 -0.99
N ILE A 104 9.61 17.85 -0.19
CA ILE A 104 8.96 18.23 1.05
C ILE A 104 9.46 17.48 2.30
N VAL A 105 10.11 18.21 3.18
CA VAL A 105 10.50 17.87 4.56
C VAL A 105 9.34 17.18 5.32
N ASP A 106 8.09 17.52 5.00
CA ASP A 106 6.86 16.92 5.54
C ASP A 106 6.68 15.42 5.23
N ALA A 107 7.11 14.95 4.07
CA ALA A 107 6.88 13.54 3.69
C ALA A 107 7.78 12.58 4.46
N SER A 108 9.02 12.96 4.75
CA SER A 108 9.97 12.13 5.50
C SER A 108 9.57 12.02 6.98
N GLU A 109 9.09 13.13 7.57
CA GLU A 109 8.61 13.16 8.95
C GLU A 109 7.35 12.30 9.12
N MET A 110 6.38 12.43 8.21
CA MET A 110 5.17 11.61 8.23
C MET A 110 5.49 10.12 8.05
N GLN A 111 6.43 9.79 7.16
CA GLN A 111 6.87 8.41 6.97
C GLN A 111 7.55 7.85 8.23
N PHE A 112 8.37 8.66 8.89
CA PHE A 112 8.97 8.30 10.17
C PHE A 112 7.89 8.03 11.23
N LEU A 113 6.92 8.94 11.40
CA LEU A 113 5.82 8.79 12.36
C LEU A 113 4.99 7.53 12.08
N LEU A 114 4.69 7.25 10.82
CA LEU A 114 3.99 6.03 10.43
C LEU A 114 4.82 4.76 10.69
N SER A 115 6.15 4.82 10.55
CA SER A 115 7.04 3.68 10.81
C SER A 115 7.03 3.24 12.27
N GLU A 116 6.74 4.16 13.18
CA GLU A 116 6.66 3.93 14.62
C GLU A 116 5.36 3.25 15.07
N LEU A 117 4.34 3.22 14.20
CA LEU A 117 3.10 2.50 14.47
C LEU A 117 3.30 0.99 14.30
N PRO A 118 2.60 0.15 15.09
CA PRO A 118 2.47 -1.26 14.80
C PRO A 118 1.99 -1.48 13.37
N ALA A 119 2.47 -2.54 12.69
CA ALA A 119 2.19 -2.77 11.28
C ALA A 119 0.69 -2.71 10.91
N LEU A 120 -0.17 -3.35 11.72
CA LEU A 120 -1.61 -3.34 11.48
C LEU A 120 -2.23 -1.94 11.65
N ASP A 121 -1.77 -1.16 12.64
CA ASP A 121 -2.29 0.20 12.87
C ASP A 121 -1.90 1.13 11.73
N ARG A 122 -0.66 1.04 11.27
CA ARG A 122 -0.17 1.74 10.11
C ARG A 122 -0.96 1.37 8.86
N GLU A 123 -1.22 0.08 8.64
CA GLU A 123 -2.03 -0.43 7.53
C GLU A 123 -3.43 0.23 7.53
N ILE A 124 -4.10 0.23 8.67
CA ILE A 124 -5.43 0.83 8.86
C ILE A 124 -5.39 2.35 8.59
N VAL A 125 -4.40 3.04 9.15
CA VAL A 125 -4.26 4.50 9.01
C VAL A 125 -4.00 4.89 7.55
N VAL A 126 -3.09 4.20 6.86
CA VAL A 126 -2.77 4.49 5.46
C VAL A 126 -3.97 4.21 4.56
N ALA A 127 -4.66 3.09 4.74
CA ALA A 127 -5.85 2.77 3.97
C ALA A 127 -6.99 3.77 4.20
N ARG A 128 -7.15 4.29 5.44
CA ARG A 128 -8.20 5.25 5.78
C ARG A 128 -7.91 6.66 5.28
N ILE A 129 -6.69 7.18 5.52
CA ILE A 129 -6.36 8.59 5.26
C ILE A 129 -5.97 8.82 3.80
N TRP A 130 -5.14 7.96 3.23
CA TRP A 130 -4.65 8.11 1.86
C TRP A 130 -5.42 7.27 0.85
N GLY A 131 -5.99 6.14 1.28
CA GLY A 131 -6.80 5.27 0.44
C GLY A 131 -8.26 5.66 0.38
N ASP A 132 -8.72 6.57 1.23
CA ASP A 132 -10.12 6.98 1.41
C ASP A 132 -11.10 5.80 1.60
N MET A 133 -10.58 4.69 2.14
CA MET A 133 -11.37 3.49 2.36
C MET A 133 -12.32 3.65 3.55
N SER A 134 -13.53 3.09 3.44
CA SER A 134 -14.45 3.00 4.57
C SER A 134 -13.95 2.00 5.63
N PHE A 135 -14.45 2.09 6.86
CA PHE A 135 -14.09 1.12 7.90
C PHE A 135 -14.55 -0.30 7.58
N GLU A 136 -15.64 -0.45 6.82
CA GLU A 136 -16.13 -1.72 6.30
C GLU A 136 -15.13 -2.34 5.32
N GLN A 137 -14.67 -1.55 4.34
CA GLN A 137 -13.67 -1.98 3.36
C GLN A 137 -12.34 -2.36 4.03
N ILE A 138 -11.89 -1.55 5.01
CA ILE A 138 -10.68 -1.84 5.78
C ILE A 138 -10.86 -3.11 6.62
N ALA A 139 -12.03 -3.31 7.23
CA ALA A 139 -12.34 -4.50 8.01
C ALA A 139 -12.24 -5.78 7.16
N GLU A 140 -12.77 -5.74 5.94
CA GLU A 140 -12.62 -6.83 4.95
C GLU A 140 -11.15 -7.02 4.54
N LEU A 141 -10.43 -5.91 4.28
CA LEU A 141 -9.04 -5.94 3.85
C LEU A 141 -8.11 -6.60 4.88
N VAL A 142 -8.29 -6.27 6.16
CA VAL A 142 -7.46 -6.79 7.26
C VAL A 142 -8.05 -8.02 7.95
N GLU A 143 -9.21 -8.50 7.49
CA GLU A 143 -9.94 -9.67 8.03
C GLU A 143 -10.23 -9.53 9.53
N ARG A 144 -10.79 -8.38 9.92
CA ARG A 144 -11.17 -8.05 11.29
C ARG A 144 -12.57 -7.40 11.34
N SER A 145 -13.16 -7.30 12.53
CA SER A 145 -14.44 -6.61 12.68
C SER A 145 -14.29 -5.09 12.52
N ILE A 146 -15.35 -4.42 12.06
CA ILE A 146 -15.40 -2.96 11.91
C ILE A 146 -15.06 -2.27 13.24
N SER A 147 -15.65 -2.74 14.34
CA SER A 147 -15.41 -2.19 15.69
C SER A 147 -13.95 -2.34 16.14
N PHE A 148 -13.27 -3.43 15.74
CA PHE A 148 -11.86 -3.61 16.01
C PHE A 148 -11.02 -2.60 15.20
N VAL A 149 -11.28 -2.47 13.90
CA VAL A 149 -10.58 -1.53 13.01
C VAL A 149 -10.75 -0.09 13.49
N TYR A 150 -11.98 0.31 13.83
CA TYR A 150 -12.27 1.65 14.35
C TYR A 150 -11.47 1.96 15.62
N ARG A 151 -11.46 1.04 16.59
CA ARG A 151 -10.70 1.24 17.84
C ARG A 151 -9.20 1.34 17.59
N ARG A 152 -8.64 0.51 16.70
CA ARG A 152 -7.22 0.55 16.33
C ARG A 152 -6.87 1.86 15.65
N TYR A 153 -7.71 2.32 14.74
CA TYR A 153 -7.56 3.61 14.07
C TYR A 153 -7.52 4.76 15.08
N GLN A 154 -8.49 4.83 16.00
CA GLN A 154 -8.51 5.87 17.02
C GLN A 154 -7.25 5.85 17.91
N SER A 155 -6.84 4.66 18.34
CA SER A 155 -5.61 4.49 19.13
C SER A 155 -4.36 4.95 18.36
N ALA A 156 -4.28 4.63 17.07
CA ALA A 156 -3.16 5.04 16.23
C ALA A 156 -3.09 6.56 16.07
N LEU A 157 -4.23 7.24 15.88
CA LEU A 157 -4.28 8.69 15.79
C LEU A 157 -3.79 9.37 17.07
N ILE A 158 -4.15 8.85 18.26
CA ILE A 158 -3.66 9.38 19.54
C ILE A 158 -2.14 9.24 19.66
N VAL A 159 -1.59 8.13 19.19
CA VAL A 159 -0.13 7.92 19.18
C VAL A 159 0.56 8.91 18.24
N LEU A 160 0.04 9.09 17.03
CA LEU A 160 0.57 10.05 16.06
C LEU A 160 0.51 11.48 16.59
N GLU A 161 -0.62 11.90 17.14
CA GLU A 161 -0.81 13.24 17.71
C GLU A 161 0.20 13.53 18.83
N LYS A 162 0.40 12.58 19.75
CA LYS A 162 1.39 12.73 20.83
C LYS A 162 2.80 12.90 20.30
N LYS A 163 3.17 12.15 19.27
CA LYS A 163 4.50 12.22 18.66
C LYS A 163 4.70 13.52 17.88
N MET A 164 3.72 13.96 17.12
CA MET A 164 3.76 15.25 16.42
C MET A 164 3.92 16.42 17.42
N ASN A 165 3.15 16.42 18.50
CA ASN A 165 3.24 17.45 19.52
C ASN A 165 4.55 17.39 20.34
N GLY A 166 5.18 16.23 20.46
CA GLY A 166 6.48 16.04 21.10
C GLY A 166 7.63 16.59 20.27
N HIS A 167 7.58 16.44 18.94
CA HIS A 167 8.60 16.95 18.02
C HIS A 167 8.62 18.49 17.90
N VAL A 168 7.46 19.12 18.08
CA VAL A 168 7.34 20.60 18.04
C VAL A 168 7.91 21.29 19.30
N ARG A 169 8.23 20.52 20.36
CA ARG A 169 8.66 21.09 21.66
C ARG A 169 10.14 21.01 21.98
N GLU A 170 11.01 20.60 21.08
CA GLU A 170 12.46 20.77 21.24
C GLU A 170 12.94 21.99 20.45
N PRO A 171 13.03 23.19 21.07
CA PRO A 171 13.78 24.31 20.49
C PRO A 171 15.27 24.01 20.70
N SER A 172 16.05 24.09 19.64
CA SER A 172 17.52 24.13 19.68
C SER A 172 18.04 25.26 20.53
#